data_9837c835b5db611f227d6c5ef2f22dc3
#
_entry.id   9837c835b5db611f227d6c5ef2f22dc3
#
_cell.length_a   1.000
_cell.length_b   1.000
_cell.length_c   1.000
_cell.angle_alpha   90.00
_cell.angle_beta   90.00
_cell.angle_gamma   90.00
#
_symmetry.space_group_name_H-M   'P 1'
#
loop_
_entity.id
_entity.type
_entity.pdbx_description
1 polymer ?
#
loop_
_entity_poly.entity_id
_entity_poly.type
_entity_poly.pdbx_seq_one_letter_code
_entity_poly.pdbx_strand_id
1 'polypeptide(L)'
;MSKGKQKHGFWYYVGRVFLGLGITLLLLVLYVYLTVPTYSFMEPKPFNGEYLYNPYQDMKPDQWKKYHFHCHSRKYFGLTNGRKSKEAIIDSVYQALGYDHYGISDYMGINDHGAEREDYIPAYEHGYGLFRKTHQICIGAESVYWPDFPFMQNLNMKQHMINKLGERCRFVMPAHASFTKGYKVNEMILLSNYRLLEVVNPYGNAIEHWDKALSNGHRVYALGNDDTHNINDEHEV
;
A
#
# COMPACT_ATOMS: atom_id res chain seq x y z
N MET A 1 -14.17 -19.63 60.94
CA MET A 1 -12.83 -19.69 60.31
C MET A 1 -12.79 -18.68 59.17
N SER A 2 -12.14 -17.50 59.36
CA SER A 2 -11.97 -16.48 58.35
C SER A 2 -10.90 -16.94 57.35
N LYS A 3 -11.28 -17.13 56.08
CA LYS A 3 -10.30 -17.39 54.98
C LYS A 3 -9.51 -16.08 54.78
N GLY A 4 -8.27 -16.07 55.26
CA GLY A 4 -7.37 -14.94 55.00
C GLY A 4 -7.25 -14.68 53.50
N LYS A 5 -7.50 -13.41 53.09
CA LYS A 5 -7.28 -12.98 51.68
C LYS A 5 -5.80 -13.13 51.34
N GLN A 6 -5.50 -14.02 50.41
CA GLN A 6 -4.15 -14.23 49.90
C GLN A 6 -3.72 -12.93 49.21
N LYS A 7 -2.68 -12.26 49.71
CA LYS A 7 -2.10 -11.08 49.08
C LYS A 7 -1.27 -11.54 47.87
N HIS A 8 -1.71 -11.18 46.69
CA HIS A 8 -0.95 -11.44 45.47
C HIS A 8 0.25 -10.49 45.39
N GLY A 9 1.39 -10.98 44.91
CA GLY A 9 2.60 -10.18 44.74
C GLY A 9 2.49 -9.22 43.52
N PHE A 10 3.38 -8.23 43.44
CA PHE A 10 3.47 -7.23 42.37
C PHE A 10 3.35 -7.85 40.97
N TRP A 11 4.08 -8.91 40.69
CA TRP A 11 4.07 -9.59 39.37
C TRP A 11 2.72 -10.18 38.97
N TYR A 12 1.89 -10.54 39.92
CA TYR A 12 0.52 -10.98 39.63
C TYR A 12 -0.31 -9.84 39.02
N TYR A 13 -0.20 -8.64 39.55
CA TYR A 13 -0.92 -7.47 39.02
C TYR A 13 -0.36 -7.03 37.68
N VAL A 14 0.97 -7.05 37.50
CA VAL A 14 1.63 -6.80 36.21
C VAL A 14 1.12 -7.78 35.15
N GLY A 15 1.10 -9.07 35.46
CA GLY A 15 0.57 -10.08 34.52
C GLY A 15 -0.89 -9.84 34.14
N ARG A 16 -1.73 -9.40 35.08
CA ARG A 16 -3.14 -9.07 34.80
C ARG A 16 -3.30 -7.85 33.91
N VAL A 17 -2.45 -6.84 34.09
CA VAL A 17 -2.44 -5.65 33.20
C VAL A 17 -2.09 -6.07 31.80
N PHE A 18 -1.02 -6.85 31.60
CA PHE A 18 -0.64 -7.33 30.27
C PHE A 18 -1.72 -8.23 29.65
N LEU A 19 -2.34 -9.10 30.44
CA LEU A 19 -3.46 -9.91 29.95
C LEU A 19 -4.64 -9.03 29.51
N GLY A 20 -4.98 -8.01 30.32
CA GLY A 20 -6.04 -7.06 29.99
C GLY A 20 -5.75 -6.32 28.69
N LEU A 21 -4.52 -5.81 28.52
CA LEU A 21 -4.08 -5.15 27.29
C LEU A 21 -4.15 -6.09 26.08
N GLY A 22 -3.71 -7.35 26.24
CA GLY A 22 -3.78 -8.36 25.19
C GLY A 22 -5.22 -8.66 24.76
N ILE A 23 -6.13 -8.82 25.74
CA ILE A 23 -7.56 -9.03 25.46
C ILE A 23 -8.14 -7.80 24.73
N THR A 24 -7.84 -6.59 25.20
CA THR A 24 -8.33 -5.36 24.56
C THR A 24 -7.86 -5.26 23.11
N LEU A 25 -6.58 -5.54 22.86
CA LEU A 25 -6.04 -5.55 21.51
C LEU A 25 -6.73 -6.59 20.63
N LEU A 26 -6.93 -7.81 21.16
CA LEU A 26 -7.65 -8.87 20.45
C LEU A 26 -9.07 -8.44 20.09
N LEU A 27 -9.79 -7.83 21.03
CA LEU A 27 -11.16 -7.35 20.80
C LEU A 27 -11.20 -6.24 19.75
N LEU A 28 -10.22 -5.33 19.74
CA LEU A 28 -10.10 -4.29 18.72
C LEU A 28 -9.86 -4.88 17.33
N VAL A 29 -8.96 -5.86 17.22
CA VAL A 29 -8.71 -6.56 15.96
C VAL A 29 -9.99 -7.28 15.49
N LEU A 30 -10.63 -8.05 16.38
CA LEU A 30 -11.89 -8.72 16.05
C LEU A 30 -12.98 -7.74 15.61
N TYR A 31 -13.10 -6.60 16.29
CA TYR A 31 -14.06 -5.57 15.91
C TYR A 31 -13.85 -5.10 14.47
N VAL A 32 -12.61 -4.77 14.09
CA VAL A 32 -12.28 -4.33 12.73
C VAL A 32 -12.67 -5.40 11.69
N TYR A 33 -12.40 -6.68 11.98
CA TYR A 33 -12.75 -7.78 11.06
C TYR A 33 -14.26 -8.04 10.95
N LEU A 34 -15.00 -7.89 12.05
CA LEU A 34 -16.43 -8.18 12.11
C LEU A 34 -17.31 -7.03 11.62
N THR A 35 -16.81 -5.81 11.59
CA THR A 35 -17.56 -4.61 11.19
C THR A 35 -17.34 -4.19 9.75
N VAL A 36 -16.60 -4.97 8.96
CA VAL A 36 -16.42 -4.69 7.53
C VAL A 36 -17.75 -4.76 6.79
N PRO A 37 -18.09 -3.73 6.02
CA PRO A 37 -19.28 -3.77 5.17
C PRO A 37 -19.19 -4.87 4.12
N THR A 38 -20.31 -5.47 3.79
CA THR A 38 -20.43 -6.32 2.61
C THR A 38 -20.67 -5.44 1.39
N TYR A 39 -19.85 -5.59 0.37
CA TYR A 39 -19.96 -4.84 -0.87
C TYR A 39 -20.71 -5.65 -1.94
N SER A 40 -21.56 -4.98 -2.70
CA SER A 40 -22.06 -5.50 -3.96
C SER A 40 -21.09 -5.15 -5.06
N PHE A 41 -20.50 -6.15 -5.68
CA PHE A 41 -19.57 -5.95 -6.79
C PHE A 41 -20.34 -5.84 -8.11
N MET A 42 -19.90 -4.92 -8.97
CA MET A 42 -20.52 -4.78 -10.29
C MET A 42 -20.15 -5.97 -11.18
N GLU A 43 -21.10 -6.36 -12.02
CA GLU A 43 -20.81 -7.35 -13.06
C GLU A 43 -19.74 -6.82 -14.03
N PRO A 44 -18.81 -7.67 -14.44
CA PRO A 44 -17.80 -7.30 -15.42
C PRO A 44 -18.42 -6.77 -16.71
N LYS A 45 -17.86 -5.70 -17.24
CA LYS A 45 -18.26 -5.09 -18.52
C LYS A 45 -17.02 -4.94 -19.40
N PRO A 46 -16.62 -6.01 -20.10
CA PRO A 46 -15.46 -5.96 -21.00
C PRO A 46 -15.57 -4.79 -21.98
N PHE A 47 -14.44 -4.17 -22.27
CA PHE A 47 -14.39 -3.19 -23.35
C PHE A 47 -14.72 -3.84 -24.69
N ASN A 48 -15.52 -3.16 -25.48
CA ASN A 48 -15.87 -3.59 -26.84
C ASN A 48 -15.91 -2.37 -27.75
N GLY A 49 -15.83 -2.58 -29.05
CA GLY A 49 -15.89 -1.56 -30.09
C GLY A 49 -15.04 -1.91 -31.30
N GLU A 50 -15.29 -1.24 -32.39
CA GLU A 50 -14.57 -1.47 -33.67
C GLU A 50 -13.21 -0.76 -33.69
N TYR A 51 -12.99 0.21 -32.83
CA TYR A 51 -11.79 1.05 -32.86
C TYR A 51 -10.99 0.92 -31.57
N LEU A 52 -9.67 0.72 -31.76
CA LEU A 52 -8.70 0.82 -30.70
C LEU A 52 -8.26 2.28 -30.56
N TYR A 53 -8.66 2.92 -29.48
CA TYR A 53 -8.17 4.25 -29.16
C TYR A 53 -6.82 4.18 -28.43
N ASN A 54 -5.79 4.74 -29.04
CA ASN A 54 -4.48 4.91 -28.43
C ASN A 54 -4.27 6.38 -28.01
N PRO A 55 -4.39 6.74 -26.73
CA PRO A 55 -4.21 8.12 -26.27
C PRO A 55 -2.77 8.66 -26.46
N TYR A 56 -1.82 7.77 -26.73
CA TYR A 56 -0.40 8.09 -26.86
C TYR A 56 0.06 8.16 -28.33
N GLN A 57 -0.85 8.00 -29.30
CA GLN A 57 -0.50 7.88 -30.71
C GLN A 57 0.31 9.09 -31.24
N ASP A 58 -0.04 10.29 -30.76
CA ASP A 58 0.58 11.53 -31.21
C ASP A 58 1.58 12.12 -30.21
N MET A 59 1.90 11.38 -29.13
CA MET A 59 2.87 11.85 -28.14
C MET A 59 4.30 11.78 -28.67
N LYS A 60 5.02 12.89 -28.51
CA LYS A 60 6.44 12.99 -28.84
C LYS A 60 7.30 12.45 -27.69
N PRO A 61 8.54 12.00 -27.98
CA PRO A 61 9.44 11.47 -26.94
C PRO A 61 9.71 12.45 -25.78
N ASP A 62 9.77 13.73 -26.05
CA ASP A 62 10.02 14.79 -25.07
C ASP A 62 8.82 15.13 -24.18
N GLN A 63 7.65 14.59 -24.49
CA GLN A 63 6.43 14.72 -23.68
C GLN A 63 6.31 13.62 -22.60
N TRP A 64 7.14 12.60 -22.68
CA TRP A 64 7.16 11.54 -21.67
C TRP A 64 7.87 12.02 -20.41
N LYS A 65 7.29 11.66 -19.26
CA LYS A 65 7.84 11.95 -17.94
C LYS A 65 8.05 10.65 -17.18
N LYS A 66 9.17 10.53 -16.48
CA LYS A 66 9.53 9.36 -15.69
C LYS A 66 9.14 9.56 -14.24
N TYR A 67 8.19 8.78 -13.74
CA TYR A 67 7.66 8.88 -12.39
C TYR A 67 7.90 7.60 -11.61
N HIS A 68 8.07 7.76 -10.30
CA HIS A 68 8.23 6.69 -9.32
C HIS A 68 7.52 7.05 -8.01
N PHE A 69 6.82 6.08 -7.39
CA PHE A 69 6.03 6.34 -6.19
C PHE A 69 6.18 5.28 -5.10
N HIS A 70 7.12 4.35 -5.21
CA HIS A 70 7.27 3.29 -4.24
C HIS A 70 8.73 3.04 -3.88
N CYS A 71 9.22 3.79 -2.88
CA CYS A 71 10.51 3.57 -2.25
C CYS A 71 10.44 3.93 -0.76
N HIS A 72 11.34 3.36 0.03
CA HIS A 72 11.36 3.49 1.47
C HIS A 72 12.59 4.22 1.97
N SER A 73 12.36 5.24 2.81
CA SER A 73 13.39 5.92 3.54
C SER A 73 13.66 5.26 4.90
N ARG A 74 14.62 5.82 5.63
CA ARG A 74 14.90 5.41 7.00
C ARG A 74 13.84 5.96 7.97
N LYS A 75 12.68 5.33 8.03
CA LYS A 75 11.61 5.69 8.98
C LYS A 75 11.63 4.81 10.23
N TYR A 76 11.00 5.28 11.31
CA TYR A 76 10.86 4.57 12.59
C TYR A 76 12.19 4.02 13.13
N PHE A 77 13.25 4.85 13.10
CA PHE A 77 14.62 4.46 13.52
C PHE A 77 15.20 3.27 12.73
N GLY A 78 14.65 2.98 11.55
CA GLY A 78 15.05 1.84 10.73
C GLY A 78 14.49 0.50 11.24
N LEU A 79 13.40 0.51 11.99
CA LEU A 79 12.63 -0.69 12.36
C LEU A 79 11.88 -1.25 11.16
N THR A 80 11.36 -0.38 10.30
CA THR A 80 10.98 -0.76 8.95
C THR A 80 12.25 -0.84 8.10
N ASN A 81 12.18 -1.53 6.98
CA ASN A 81 13.30 -1.57 6.04
C ASN A 81 13.73 -0.14 5.66
N GLY A 82 14.69 0.04 4.81
CA GLY A 82 15.16 1.38 4.43
C GLY A 82 16.24 1.98 5.34
N ARG A 83 16.88 1.18 6.18
CA ARG A 83 17.92 1.65 7.14
C ARG A 83 19.04 2.46 6.52
N LYS A 84 19.38 2.18 5.25
CA LYS A 84 20.46 2.83 4.51
C LYS A 84 19.95 3.91 3.55
N SER A 85 18.63 4.01 3.36
CA SER A 85 17.99 4.92 2.42
C SER A 85 17.69 6.24 3.12
N LYS A 86 18.69 7.13 3.20
CA LYS A 86 18.45 8.51 3.63
C LYS A 86 17.83 9.28 2.46
N GLU A 87 16.93 10.19 2.76
CA GLU A 87 16.16 10.97 1.78
C GLU A 87 17.08 11.67 0.77
N ALA A 88 18.15 12.32 1.22
CA ALA A 88 19.13 12.98 0.34
C ALA A 88 19.87 12.01 -0.60
N ILE A 89 20.02 10.73 -0.22
CA ILE A 89 20.63 9.72 -1.10
C ILE A 89 19.59 9.27 -2.12
N ILE A 90 18.33 9.09 -1.70
CA ILE A 90 17.21 8.78 -2.59
C ILE A 90 17.12 9.85 -3.69
N ASP A 91 17.15 11.14 -3.31
CA ASP A 91 17.17 12.26 -4.26
C ASP A 91 18.32 12.12 -5.28
N SER A 92 19.54 11.91 -4.79
CA SER A 92 20.70 11.81 -5.65
C SER A 92 20.62 10.67 -6.66
N VAL A 93 20.10 9.51 -6.23
CA VAL A 93 19.98 8.31 -7.08
C VAL A 93 18.92 8.51 -8.14
N TYR A 94 17.69 8.89 -7.77
CA TYR A 94 16.61 9.04 -8.74
C TYR A 94 16.83 10.20 -9.71
N GLN A 95 17.47 11.29 -9.26
CA GLN A 95 17.90 12.37 -10.16
C GLN A 95 18.96 11.87 -11.16
N ALA A 96 19.95 11.10 -10.71
CA ALA A 96 20.97 10.52 -11.58
C ALA A 96 20.35 9.53 -12.60
N LEU A 97 19.29 8.82 -12.24
CA LEU A 97 18.54 7.94 -13.10
C LEU A 97 17.56 8.67 -14.03
N GLY A 98 17.48 10.00 -13.96
CA GLY A 98 16.66 10.83 -14.83
C GLY A 98 15.16 10.74 -14.55
N TYR A 99 14.75 10.49 -13.30
CA TYR A 99 13.35 10.61 -12.93
C TYR A 99 12.93 12.07 -12.86
N ASP A 100 11.81 12.40 -13.47
CA ASP A 100 11.20 13.73 -13.40
C ASP A 100 10.52 13.95 -12.04
N HIS A 101 10.00 12.87 -11.45
CA HIS A 101 9.39 12.89 -10.13
C HIS A 101 9.56 11.53 -9.45
N TYR A 102 9.81 11.56 -8.15
CA TYR A 102 9.83 10.37 -7.29
C TYR A 102 9.23 10.72 -5.92
N GLY A 103 8.41 9.80 -5.41
CA GLY A 103 7.77 9.91 -4.10
C GLY A 103 8.31 8.89 -3.13
N ILE A 104 8.65 9.31 -1.91
CA ILE A 104 9.00 8.41 -0.81
C ILE A 104 7.70 7.96 -0.15
N SER A 105 7.46 6.65 -0.15
CA SER A 105 6.23 6.04 0.36
C SER A 105 6.47 5.17 1.59
N ASP A 106 6.99 5.77 2.65
CA ASP A 106 7.27 5.05 3.89
C ASP A 106 6.02 4.34 4.45
N TYR A 107 6.22 3.19 5.11
CA TYR A 107 5.12 2.45 5.73
C TYR A 107 4.34 3.30 6.72
N MET A 108 3.01 3.37 6.52
CA MET A 108 2.06 4.03 7.43
C MET A 108 2.50 5.43 7.83
N GLY A 109 3.11 6.19 6.91
CA GLY A 109 3.55 7.54 7.22
C GLY A 109 3.98 8.34 6.00
N ILE A 110 3.36 9.50 5.82
CA ILE A 110 3.77 10.45 4.78
C ILE A 110 5.16 10.98 5.12
N ASN A 111 6.05 10.96 4.13
CA ASN A 111 7.36 11.57 4.22
C ASN A 111 7.26 13.01 3.70
N ASP A 112 7.68 13.98 4.49
CA ASP A 112 7.62 15.41 4.19
C ASP A 112 8.89 15.96 3.53
N HIS A 113 9.84 15.09 3.21
CA HIS A 113 11.04 15.49 2.49
C HIS A 113 10.68 16.05 1.11
N GLY A 114 11.10 17.26 0.86
CA GLY A 114 10.77 17.98 -0.37
C GLY A 114 9.39 18.64 -0.36
N ALA A 115 8.71 18.75 0.79
CA ALA A 115 7.38 19.36 0.89
C ALA A 115 7.36 20.86 0.50
N GLU A 116 8.53 21.50 0.45
CA GLU A 116 8.70 22.88 -0.03
C GLU A 116 8.72 23.01 -1.56
N ARG A 117 8.81 21.92 -2.30
CA ARG A 117 8.84 21.92 -3.77
C ARG A 117 7.42 21.99 -4.34
N GLU A 118 7.25 22.73 -5.42
CA GLU A 118 5.96 22.86 -6.13
C GLU A 118 5.46 21.51 -6.69
N ASP A 119 6.37 20.60 -7.04
CA ASP A 119 6.09 19.29 -7.60
C ASP A 119 5.94 18.19 -6.55
N TYR A 120 6.00 18.54 -5.25
CA TYR A 120 5.87 17.55 -4.18
C TYR A 120 4.51 16.85 -4.21
N ILE A 121 4.55 15.52 -4.21
CA ILE A 121 3.35 14.67 -4.11
C ILE A 121 3.49 13.79 -2.87
N PRO A 122 2.73 14.06 -1.81
CA PRO A 122 2.77 13.24 -0.61
C PRO A 122 2.33 11.81 -0.91
N ALA A 123 3.10 10.84 -0.45
CA ALA A 123 2.78 9.43 -0.62
C ALA A 123 3.13 8.62 0.63
N TYR A 124 2.47 7.47 0.80
CA TYR A 124 2.85 6.48 1.79
C TYR A 124 2.36 5.09 1.38
N GLU A 125 3.02 4.05 1.87
CA GLU A 125 2.55 2.70 1.75
C GLU A 125 1.65 2.35 2.93
N HIS A 126 0.42 1.95 2.63
CA HIS A 126 -0.55 1.47 3.60
C HIS A 126 -0.50 -0.05 3.69
N GLY A 127 -0.52 -0.58 4.90
CA GLY A 127 -0.70 -2.00 5.18
C GLY A 127 0.29 -2.54 6.21
N TYR A 128 -0.22 -3.32 7.16
CA TYR A 128 0.62 -4.03 8.13
C TYR A 128 1.05 -5.42 7.62
N GLY A 129 0.22 -6.06 6.82
CA GLY A 129 0.51 -7.26 6.04
C GLY A 129 1.35 -8.34 6.73
N LEU A 130 0.94 -8.85 7.91
CA LEU A 130 1.75 -9.80 8.68
C LEU A 130 1.95 -11.15 7.97
N PHE A 131 0.93 -11.67 7.29
CA PHE A 131 1.01 -12.95 6.57
C PHE A 131 0.98 -12.80 5.06
N ARG A 132 0.24 -11.82 4.56
CA ARG A 132 0.16 -11.49 3.14
C ARG A 132 0.35 -9.99 2.97
N LYS A 133 1.20 -9.63 2.04
CA LYS A 133 1.50 -8.22 1.73
C LYS A 133 0.38 -7.64 0.85
N THR A 134 -0.78 -7.35 1.48
CA THR A 134 -1.90 -6.68 0.83
C THR A 134 -1.75 -5.19 1.07
N HIS A 135 -0.80 -4.58 0.38
CA HIS A 135 -0.45 -3.18 0.55
C HIS A 135 -1.04 -2.30 -0.56
N GLN A 136 -1.11 -1.02 -0.30
CA GLN A 136 -1.53 0.02 -1.26
C GLN A 136 -0.63 1.24 -1.14
N ILE A 137 -0.18 1.77 -2.26
CA ILE A 137 0.44 3.10 -2.29
C ILE A 137 -0.65 4.15 -2.39
N CYS A 138 -0.64 5.05 -1.42
CA CYS A 138 -1.51 6.21 -1.34
C CYS A 138 -0.78 7.41 -1.92
N ILE A 139 -1.16 7.87 -3.11
CA ILE A 139 -0.50 8.96 -3.84
C ILE A 139 -1.37 10.21 -3.75
N GLY A 140 -0.76 11.35 -3.47
CA GLY A 140 -1.47 12.60 -3.17
C GLY A 140 -2.25 12.48 -1.85
N ALA A 141 -1.61 11.94 -0.81
CA ALA A 141 -2.23 11.65 0.46
C ALA A 141 -2.37 12.92 1.33
N GLU A 142 -3.57 13.18 1.82
CA GLU A 142 -3.84 14.28 2.76
C GLU A 142 -3.53 13.88 4.22
N SER A 143 -3.69 12.60 4.54
CA SER A 143 -3.44 12.06 5.88
C SER A 143 -3.27 10.54 5.84
N VAL A 144 -2.61 10.00 6.87
CA VAL A 144 -2.46 8.55 7.03
C VAL A 144 -3.75 7.95 7.59
N TYR A 145 -4.24 6.91 6.93
CA TYR A 145 -5.29 6.06 7.47
C TYR A 145 -4.67 4.89 8.22
N TRP A 146 -4.83 4.86 9.53
CA TRP A 146 -4.18 3.88 10.41
C TRP A 146 -4.85 2.50 10.49
N PRO A 147 -6.20 2.39 10.41
CA PRO A 147 -6.83 1.07 10.46
C PRO A 147 -6.44 0.19 9.27
N ASP A 148 -6.22 -1.09 9.54
CA ASP A 148 -5.93 -2.12 8.53
C ASP A 148 -6.37 -3.50 9.05
N PHE A 149 -6.33 -4.48 8.18
CA PHE A 149 -6.52 -5.91 8.47
C PHE A 149 -5.16 -6.61 8.48
N PRO A 150 -4.47 -6.69 9.64
CA PRO A 150 -3.06 -7.10 9.69
C PRO A 150 -2.82 -8.56 9.30
N PHE A 151 -3.83 -9.40 9.30
CA PHE A 151 -3.71 -10.81 8.96
C PHE A 151 -4.11 -11.08 7.50
N MET A 152 -5.16 -11.88 7.29
CA MET A 152 -5.64 -12.19 5.94
C MET A 152 -6.83 -11.30 5.59
N GLN A 153 -6.84 -10.81 4.36
CA GLN A 153 -7.92 -9.98 3.84
C GLN A 153 -8.74 -10.76 2.81
N ASN A 154 -10.06 -10.76 2.98
CA ASN A 154 -10.99 -11.20 1.97
C ASN A 154 -11.31 -10.06 0.99
N LEU A 155 -12.12 -10.34 -0.02
CA LEU A 155 -12.45 -9.38 -1.09
C LEU A 155 -13.15 -8.11 -0.54
N ASN A 156 -14.08 -8.25 0.42
CA ASN A 156 -14.76 -7.11 1.03
C ASN A 156 -13.78 -6.22 1.82
N MET A 157 -12.84 -6.83 2.54
CA MET A 157 -11.81 -6.10 3.29
C MET A 157 -10.91 -5.30 2.36
N LYS A 158 -10.46 -5.91 1.25
CA LYS A 158 -9.63 -5.22 0.24
C LYS A 158 -10.39 -4.05 -0.40
N GLN A 159 -11.65 -4.27 -0.78
CA GLN A 159 -12.48 -3.20 -1.31
C GLN A 159 -12.71 -2.09 -0.29
N HIS A 160 -12.92 -2.46 0.98
CA HIS A 160 -13.06 -1.51 2.07
C HIS A 160 -11.80 -0.63 2.22
N MET A 161 -10.61 -1.23 2.19
CA MET A 161 -9.36 -0.48 2.25
C MET A 161 -9.23 0.47 1.06
N ILE A 162 -9.40 -0.01 -0.15
CA ILE A 162 -9.34 0.83 -1.36
C ILE A 162 -10.28 2.05 -1.23
N ASN A 163 -11.53 1.83 -0.78
CA ASN A 163 -12.50 2.91 -0.61
C ASN A 163 -12.07 3.89 0.49
N LYS A 164 -11.62 3.39 1.65
CA LYS A 164 -11.20 4.24 2.78
C LYS A 164 -9.96 5.06 2.48
N LEU A 165 -9.03 4.50 1.75
CA LEU A 165 -7.83 5.21 1.28
C LEU A 165 -8.19 6.25 0.22
N GLY A 166 -9.09 5.92 -0.71
CA GLY A 166 -9.58 6.84 -1.74
C GLY A 166 -10.32 8.07 -1.20
N GLU A 167 -10.80 8.03 0.06
CA GLU A 167 -11.34 9.21 0.76
C GLU A 167 -10.26 10.22 1.19
N ARG A 168 -8.96 9.83 1.17
CA ARG A 168 -7.82 10.56 1.76
C ARG A 168 -6.64 10.76 0.84
N CYS A 169 -6.67 10.17 -0.33
CA CYS A 169 -5.62 10.32 -1.31
C CYS A 169 -6.19 10.44 -2.72
N ARG A 170 -5.41 11.03 -3.60
CA ARG A 170 -5.83 11.26 -5.00
C ARG A 170 -5.90 9.96 -5.79
N PHE A 171 -4.94 9.06 -5.53
CA PHE A 171 -4.89 7.74 -6.15
C PHE A 171 -4.53 6.67 -5.13
N VAL A 172 -5.23 5.55 -5.21
CA VAL A 172 -4.88 4.31 -4.53
C VAL A 172 -4.32 3.35 -5.57
N MET A 173 -3.14 2.82 -5.31
CA MET A 173 -2.47 1.85 -6.16
C MET A 173 -2.22 0.56 -5.36
N PRO A 174 -2.91 -0.55 -5.65
CA PRO A 174 -2.50 -1.86 -5.12
C PRO A 174 -1.03 -2.13 -5.48
N ALA A 175 -0.21 -2.37 -4.44
CA ALA A 175 1.22 -2.58 -4.57
C ALA A 175 1.54 -4.06 -4.75
N HIS A 176 2.63 -4.37 -5.50
CA HIS A 176 3.18 -5.72 -5.70
C HIS A 176 2.13 -6.85 -5.58
N ALA A 177 1.04 -6.74 -6.34
CA ALA A 177 -0.19 -7.52 -6.17
C ALA A 177 0.01 -9.04 -6.13
N SER A 178 1.01 -9.57 -6.85
CA SER A 178 1.36 -11.00 -6.87
C SER A 178 2.18 -11.43 -5.65
N PHE A 179 2.87 -10.49 -4.98
CA PHE A 179 3.76 -10.80 -3.86
C PHE A 179 2.98 -11.41 -2.70
N THR A 180 3.45 -12.52 -2.18
CA THR A 180 2.79 -13.30 -1.12
C THR A 180 1.30 -13.61 -1.35
N LYS A 181 0.83 -13.48 -2.60
CA LYS A 181 -0.60 -13.59 -2.99
C LYS A 181 -1.46 -12.56 -2.23
N GLY A 182 -0.97 -11.35 -2.08
CA GLY A 182 -1.67 -10.22 -1.46
C GLY A 182 -3.01 -9.97 -2.15
N TYR A 183 -3.00 -9.92 -3.49
CA TYR A 183 -4.20 -9.94 -4.32
C TYR A 183 -4.24 -11.20 -5.18
N LYS A 184 -5.42 -11.74 -5.40
CA LYS A 184 -5.62 -12.85 -6.34
C LYS A 184 -5.98 -12.28 -7.72
N VAL A 185 -5.52 -12.91 -8.78
CA VAL A 185 -5.82 -12.50 -10.16
C VAL A 185 -7.34 -12.29 -10.37
N ASN A 186 -8.16 -13.24 -9.94
CA ASN A 186 -9.61 -13.15 -10.10
C ASN A 186 -10.28 -12.08 -9.24
N GLU A 187 -9.64 -11.58 -8.19
CA GLU A 187 -10.17 -10.46 -7.40
C GLU A 187 -10.16 -9.15 -8.20
N MET A 188 -9.24 -9.02 -9.16
CA MET A 188 -9.13 -7.83 -10.02
C MET A 188 -10.34 -7.65 -10.96
N ILE A 189 -11.15 -8.67 -11.13
CA ILE A 189 -12.43 -8.58 -11.87
C ILE A 189 -13.44 -7.71 -11.11
N LEU A 190 -13.40 -7.76 -9.79
CA LEU A 190 -14.43 -7.24 -8.90
C LEU A 190 -13.99 -5.99 -8.16
N LEU A 191 -12.71 -5.88 -7.80
CA LEU A 191 -12.18 -4.72 -7.10
C LEU A 191 -12.28 -3.47 -7.98
N SER A 192 -12.70 -2.37 -7.39
CA SER A 192 -12.95 -1.11 -8.07
C SER A 192 -12.39 0.08 -7.27
N ASN A 193 -12.57 1.32 -7.80
CA ASN A 193 -12.14 2.57 -7.16
C ASN A 193 -10.63 2.73 -7.00
N TYR A 194 -9.83 1.95 -7.75
CA TYR A 194 -8.42 2.20 -7.98
C TYR A 194 -8.18 2.45 -9.47
N ARG A 195 -7.21 3.28 -9.81
CA ARG A 195 -6.88 3.64 -11.20
C ARG A 195 -5.46 3.27 -11.60
N LEU A 196 -4.64 2.95 -10.64
CA LEU A 196 -3.26 2.56 -10.81
C LEU A 196 -3.06 1.16 -10.25
N LEU A 197 -2.20 0.38 -10.87
CA LEU A 197 -1.75 -0.92 -10.37
C LEU A 197 -0.24 -0.99 -10.53
N GLU A 198 0.44 -1.39 -9.49
CA GLU A 198 1.87 -1.69 -9.60
C GLU A 198 2.03 -3.05 -10.29
N VAL A 199 2.45 -2.98 -11.54
CA VAL A 199 2.53 -4.16 -12.43
C VAL A 199 3.93 -4.75 -12.45
N VAL A 200 4.94 -3.88 -12.43
CA VAL A 200 6.35 -4.29 -12.39
C VAL A 200 6.94 -3.85 -11.04
N ASN A 201 7.43 -4.83 -10.29
CA ASN A 201 8.03 -4.65 -8.98
C ASN A 201 9.04 -5.79 -8.76
N PRO A 202 10.21 -5.58 -8.15
CA PRO A 202 11.21 -6.63 -7.92
C PRO A 202 10.69 -7.85 -7.15
N TYR A 203 9.71 -7.67 -6.27
CA TYR A 203 9.12 -8.76 -5.48
C TYR A 203 8.02 -9.53 -6.21
N GLY A 204 7.57 -9.06 -7.38
CA GLY A 204 6.58 -9.77 -8.16
C GLY A 204 6.02 -9.00 -9.35
N ASN A 205 5.80 -9.73 -10.43
CA ASN A 205 5.18 -9.23 -11.65
C ASN A 205 3.68 -9.45 -11.59
N ALA A 206 2.89 -8.41 -11.81
CA ALA A 206 1.44 -8.41 -11.73
C ALA A 206 0.76 -8.20 -13.11
N ILE A 207 1.43 -8.56 -14.22
CA ILE A 207 0.86 -8.44 -15.57
C ILE A 207 -0.47 -9.18 -15.68
N GLU A 208 -0.57 -10.39 -15.13
CA GLU A 208 -1.80 -11.20 -15.15
C GLU A 208 -2.95 -10.53 -14.39
N HIS A 209 -2.65 -9.87 -13.28
CA HIS A 209 -3.62 -9.10 -12.50
C HIS A 209 -4.13 -7.90 -13.31
N TRP A 210 -3.22 -7.19 -13.97
CA TRP A 210 -3.54 -6.03 -14.79
C TRP A 210 -4.35 -6.41 -16.02
N ASP A 211 -3.91 -7.43 -16.78
CA ASP A 211 -4.66 -7.96 -17.91
C ASP A 211 -6.06 -8.38 -17.51
N LYS A 212 -6.19 -9.04 -16.36
CA LYS A 212 -7.50 -9.46 -15.83
C LYS A 212 -8.42 -8.28 -15.51
N ALA A 213 -7.89 -7.21 -14.94
CA ALA A 213 -8.66 -5.99 -14.70
C ALA A 213 -9.12 -5.35 -16.02
N LEU A 214 -8.20 -5.15 -16.96
CA LEU A 214 -8.49 -4.56 -18.28
C LEU A 214 -9.53 -5.39 -19.05
N SER A 215 -9.32 -6.71 -19.14
CA SER A 215 -10.23 -7.62 -19.85
C SER A 215 -11.64 -7.66 -19.28
N ASN A 216 -11.85 -7.15 -18.08
CA ASN A 216 -13.16 -7.07 -17.44
C ASN A 216 -13.71 -5.62 -17.35
N GLY A 217 -13.10 -4.68 -18.05
CA GLY A 217 -13.61 -3.33 -18.23
C GLY A 217 -13.14 -2.31 -17.18
N HIS A 218 -12.14 -2.65 -16.35
CA HIS A 218 -11.55 -1.70 -15.45
C HIS A 218 -10.49 -0.86 -16.17
N ARG A 219 -10.65 0.46 -16.16
CA ARG A 219 -9.64 1.37 -16.68
C ARG A 219 -8.54 1.58 -15.63
N VAL A 220 -7.49 0.77 -15.71
CA VAL A 220 -6.36 0.75 -14.77
C VAL A 220 -5.06 0.96 -15.53
N TYR A 221 -4.25 1.92 -15.08
CA TYR A 221 -2.94 2.20 -15.64
C TYR A 221 -1.87 1.42 -14.89
N ALA A 222 -0.91 0.87 -15.64
CA ALA A 222 0.22 0.16 -15.08
C ALA A 222 1.32 1.13 -14.63
N LEU A 223 1.92 0.84 -13.47
CA LEU A 223 3.16 1.47 -13.03
C LEU A 223 4.22 0.39 -12.75
N GLY A 224 5.49 0.77 -12.94
CA GLY A 224 6.64 0.06 -12.42
C GLY A 224 7.28 0.88 -11.33
N ASN A 225 7.64 0.25 -10.22
CA ASN A 225 8.39 0.88 -9.13
C ASN A 225 9.38 -0.13 -8.56
N ASP A 226 10.34 0.39 -7.81
CA ASP A 226 11.46 -0.40 -7.28
C ASP A 226 11.13 -1.03 -5.93
N ASP A 227 10.23 -0.40 -5.14
CA ASP A 227 9.96 -0.82 -3.75
C ASP A 227 11.26 -0.98 -2.95
N THR A 228 12.21 -0.07 -3.24
CA THR A 228 13.56 -0.20 -2.70
C THR A 228 13.58 0.06 -1.21
N HIS A 229 14.31 -0.78 -0.51
CA HIS A 229 14.58 -0.70 0.93
C HIS A 229 16.05 -0.42 1.23
N ASN A 230 16.90 -0.45 0.20
CA ASN A 230 18.32 -0.13 0.26
C ASN A 230 18.74 0.57 -1.03
N ILE A 231 18.58 1.88 -1.07
CA ILE A 231 18.84 2.72 -2.24
C ILE A 231 20.31 2.64 -2.75
N ASN A 232 21.21 2.09 -1.97
CA ASN A 232 22.60 1.88 -2.38
C ASN A 232 22.84 0.50 -3.01
N ASP A 233 21.83 -0.33 -3.14
CA ASP A 233 21.93 -1.64 -3.74
C ASP A 233 21.49 -1.58 -5.21
N GLU A 234 22.42 -1.80 -6.12
CA GLU A 234 22.17 -1.76 -7.57
C GLU A 234 21.13 -2.79 -8.05
N HIS A 235 20.78 -3.77 -7.22
CA HIS A 235 19.74 -4.76 -7.52
C HIS A 235 18.34 -4.32 -7.05
N GLU A 236 18.25 -3.25 -6.26
CA GLU A 236 16.99 -2.71 -5.76
C GLU A 236 16.55 -1.40 -6.46
N VAL A 237 17.34 -0.91 -7.44
CA VAL A 237 17.09 0.38 -8.13
C VAL A 237 17.32 0.25 -9.63
#